data_5c0412d6670eb3dd2135ef356fe609cf
#
_entry.id   5c0412d6670eb3dd2135ef356fe609cf
#
_cell.length_a   1.000
_cell.length_b   1.000
_cell.length_c   1.000
_cell.angle_alpha   90.00
_cell.angle_beta   90.00
_cell.angle_gamma   90.00
#
_symmetry.space_group_name_H-M   'P 1'
#
loop_
_entity.id
_entity.type
_entity.pdbx_description
1 polymer ?
#
loop_
_entity_poly.entity_id
_entity_poly.type
_entity_poly.pdbx_seq_one_letter_code
_entity_poly.pdbx_strand_id
1 'polypeptide(L)'
;MSTYAAPLRDMLFTMKEVGGLDAICAQPGHEETTPDLVEAILQEAAHYATGVLDPLNRTGDVQGARWHDGQVTPADGFREAWASFCENGWNGMPAATEWGGQGLPTLVSTAVLEMWKSSNLAFSLCQMLTLGAVEAIAHHGSDALKRRFLEPMVAGRWTGTMNLTEPQAGSDLAALRSRAVPEGDHYRVSGNKIFITWGEHDMAENIVHLVLARLPDAPPGVKGISLFLCPKYLVNDDGSLGERNDLACTSIEHKMGIHGSPTASMSFGDCGGAIGYLVGEPNQGLACMFTMMNHARLNVGLEGVGIAERAYQRARAYALERVQGKPLLSGSTTIAGHPDVRRMLMDMKARTEAMRALAYFCAGQMDRAAGHADAQEREQALALVGLLIPVVKGWCTDSAQGITSDGVQVHGGMGYVEETGASQHLRDARITTIYEGTTGIQANDLIGRKLAREGGRTLKALLGRIDGDARRLAEMPDAALAQIGGVLAASARALGDAADWLLAHDDQPAQCAAGAVPFLRLAGTVIGGWLSXXXXXXX
;
A
#
# COMPACT_ATOMS: atom_id res chain seq x y z
N MET A 1 20.23 19.92 -2.02
CA MET A 1 19.19 19.13 -1.38
C MET A 1 18.96 17.83 -2.15
N SER A 2 18.69 16.74 -1.44
CA SER A 2 18.53 15.44 -2.07
C SER A 2 17.23 15.37 -2.89
N THR A 3 17.30 14.77 -4.07
CA THR A 3 16.13 14.47 -4.88
C THR A 3 15.95 12.97 -4.96
N TYR A 4 14.71 12.54 -5.17
CA TYR A 4 14.44 11.12 -5.31
C TYR A 4 15.00 10.61 -6.63
N ALA A 5 15.68 9.47 -6.56
CA ALA A 5 16.14 8.76 -7.74
C ALA A 5 15.66 7.32 -7.63
N ALA A 6 14.78 6.90 -8.52
CA ALA A 6 14.27 5.54 -8.46
C ALA A 6 15.42 4.54 -8.58
N PRO A 7 15.50 3.55 -7.69
CA PRO A 7 16.58 2.56 -7.77
C PRO A 7 16.25 1.50 -8.84
N LEU A 8 16.33 1.92 -10.10
CA LEU A 8 15.85 1.10 -11.22
C LEU A 8 16.57 -0.23 -11.32
N ARG A 9 17.90 -0.22 -11.11
CA ARG A 9 18.64 -1.47 -11.20
C ARG A 9 18.18 -2.47 -10.15
N ASP A 10 18.00 -2.02 -8.91
CA ASP A 10 17.52 -2.88 -7.83
C ASP A 10 16.10 -3.33 -8.10
N MET A 11 15.25 -2.43 -8.60
CA MET A 11 13.87 -2.78 -8.90
C MET A 11 13.79 -3.87 -9.97
N LEU A 12 14.52 -3.70 -11.06
CA LEU A 12 14.50 -4.68 -12.15
C LEU A 12 15.07 -6.02 -11.68
N PHE A 13 16.16 -5.97 -10.93
CA PHE A 13 16.75 -7.18 -10.39
C PHE A 13 15.76 -7.93 -9.49
N THR A 14 15.11 -7.20 -8.60
CA THR A 14 14.15 -7.79 -7.67
C THR A 14 12.94 -8.36 -8.42
N MET A 15 12.44 -7.63 -9.41
CA MET A 15 11.33 -8.14 -10.22
C MET A 15 11.68 -9.45 -10.91
N LYS A 16 12.89 -9.53 -11.47
CA LYS A 16 13.29 -10.73 -12.21
C LYS A 16 13.63 -11.89 -11.29
N GLU A 17 14.47 -11.64 -10.29
CA GLU A 17 15.01 -12.73 -9.49
C GLU A 17 14.10 -13.16 -8.35
N VAL A 18 13.30 -12.24 -7.81
CA VAL A 18 12.44 -12.53 -6.68
C VAL A 18 10.97 -12.58 -7.11
N GLY A 19 10.55 -11.63 -7.93
CA GLY A 19 9.16 -11.53 -8.34
C GLY A 19 8.73 -12.47 -9.45
N GLY A 20 9.67 -13.01 -10.21
CA GLY A 20 9.33 -13.94 -11.29
C GLY A 20 8.83 -13.24 -12.54
N LEU A 21 9.39 -12.10 -12.90
CA LEU A 21 8.88 -11.27 -13.99
C LEU A 21 8.80 -12.03 -15.31
N ASP A 22 9.84 -12.80 -15.67
CA ASP A 22 9.85 -13.46 -16.96
C ASP A 22 8.70 -14.45 -17.09
N ALA A 23 8.44 -15.24 -16.04
CA ALA A 23 7.33 -16.19 -16.05
C ALA A 23 5.99 -15.48 -16.09
N ILE A 24 5.86 -14.34 -15.42
CA ILE A 24 4.60 -13.59 -15.44
C ILE A 24 4.35 -13.02 -16.82
N CYS A 25 5.38 -12.47 -17.46
CA CYS A 25 5.23 -11.95 -18.82
C CYS A 25 4.86 -13.04 -19.82
N ALA A 26 5.21 -14.28 -19.52
CA ALA A 26 4.88 -15.41 -20.40
C ALA A 26 3.47 -15.95 -20.16
N GLN A 27 2.76 -15.47 -19.16
CA GLN A 27 1.39 -15.94 -18.86
C GLN A 27 0.41 -15.50 -19.95
N PRO A 28 -0.66 -16.29 -20.17
CA PRO A 28 -1.71 -15.84 -21.08
C PRO A 28 -2.27 -14.49 -20.67
N GLY A 29 -2.48 -13.63 -21.63
CA GLY A 29 -2.98 -12.29 -21.38
C GLY A 29 -1.91 -11.23 -21.24
N HIS A 30 -0.66 -11.61 -21.12
CA HIS A 30 0.45 -10.66 -20.98
C HIS A 30 1.40 -10.70 -22.16
N GLU A 31 0.88 -11.10 -23.31
CA GLU A 31 1.73 -11.27 -24.49
C GLU A 31 2.44 -9.99 -24.89
N GLU A 32 1.81 -8.86 -24.64
CA GLU A 32 2.40 -7.57 -25.05
C GLU A 32 3.27 -6.95 -23.96
N THR A 33 3.32 -7.55 -22.77
CA THR A 33 4.14 -7.04 -21.68
C THR A 33 5.49 -7.74 -21.74
N THR A 34 6.41 -7.20 -22.53
CA THR A 34 7.74 -7.77 -22.66
C THR A 34 8.66 -7.17 -21.59
N PRO A 35 9.75 -7.86 -21.25
CA PRO A 35 10.71 -7.26 -20.32
C PRO A 35 11.27 -5.91 -20.79
N ASP A 36 11.46 -5.73 -22.10
CA ASP A 36 11.93 -4.43 -22.61
C ASP A 36 10.88 -3.36 -22.39
N LEU A 37 9.61 -3.67 -22.60
CA LEU A 37 8.54 -2.71 -22.33
C LEU A 37 8.50 -2.37 -20.83
N VAL A 38 8.66 -3.35 -19.96
CA VAL A 38 8.67 -3.12 -18.52
C VAL A 38 9.77 -2.13 -18.16
N GLU A 39 10.97 -2.35 -18.70
CA GLU A 39 12.09 -1.45 -18.40
C GLU A 39 11.78 -0.03 -18.87
N ALA A 40 11.19 0.11 -20.06
CA ALA A 40 10.83 1.44 -20.57
C ALA A 40 9.78 2.11 -19.70
N ILE A 41 8.78 1.35 -19.23
CA ILE A 41 7.76 1.90 -18.34
C ILE A 41 8.41 2.40 -17.05
N LEU A 42 9.31 1.61 -16.47
CA LEU A 42 9.96 2.02 -15.23
C LEU A 42 10.80 3.28 -15.42
N GLN A 43 11.48 3.39 -16.55
CA GLN A 43 12.29 4.59 -16.82
C GLN A 43 11.42 5.84 -16.94
N GLU A 44 10.28 5.73 -17.64
CA GLU A 44 9.38 6.86 -17.77
C GLU A 44 8.73 7.22 -16.41
N ALA A 45 8.35 6.21 -15.64
CA ALA A 45 7.79 6.47 -14.32
C ALA A 45 8.81 7.16 -13.42
N ALA A 46 10.08 6.74 -13.51
CA ALA A 46 11.15 7.36 -12.72
C ALA A 46 11.30 8.84 -13.08
N HIS A 47 11.27 9.17 -14.38
CA HIS A 47 11.35 10.56 -14.80
C HIS A 47 10.19 11.37 -14.22
N TYR A 48 8.98 10.83 -14.25
CA TYR A 48 7.83 11.55 -13.72
C TYR A 48 7.94 11.72 -12.22
N ALA A 49 8.34 10.68 -11.51
CA ALA A 49 8.45 10.74 -10.05
C ALA A 49 9.49 11.78 -9.63
N THR A 50 10.65 11.79 -10.28
CA THR A 50 11.73 12.71 -9.93
C THR A 50 11.41 14.14 -10.36
N GLY A 51 10.86 14.30 -11.56
CA GLY A 51 10.66 15.61 -12.14
C GLY A 51 9.41 16.33 -11.70
N VAL A 52 8.34 15.60 -11.39
CA VAL A 52 7.06 16.22 -11.08
C VAL A 52 6.65 16.00 -9.63
N LEU A 53 6.65 14.74 -9.17
CA LEU A 53 6.08 14.45 -7.85
C LEU A 53 7.02 14.82 -6.71
N ASP A 54 8.31 14.53 -6.86
CA ASP A 54 9.26 14.77 -5.77
C ASP A 54 9.34 16.25 -5.39
N PRO A 55 9.42 17.21 -6.35
CA PRO A 55 9.43 18.61 -5.94
C PRO A 55 8.18 19.02 -5.17
N LEU A 56 7.04 18.42 -5.46
CA LEU A 56 5.79 18.77 -4.78
C LEU A 56 5.65 18.14 -3.41
N ASN A 57 6.52 17.21 -3.06
CA ASN A 57 6.41 16.56 -1.76
C ASN A 57 6.59 17.56 -0.62
N ARG A 58 7.61 18.39 -0.72
CA ARG A 58 7.85 19.40 0.31
C ARG A 58 6.77 20.48 0.26
N THR A 59 6.36 20.90 -0.93
CA THR A 59 5.28 21.87 -1.07
C THR A 59 4.03 21.39 -0.36
N GLY A 60 3.66 20.13 -0.56
CA GLY A 60 2.48 19.58 0.10
C GLY A 60 2.62 19.57 1.61
N ASP A 61 3.82 19.25 2.10
CA ASP A 61 4.03 19.20 3.54
C ASP A 61 3.93 20.60 4.17
N VAL A 62 4.50 21.59 3.51
CA VAL A 62 4.51 22.96 4.05
C VAL A 62 3.14 23.61 3.96
N GLN A 63 2.50 23.51 2.79
CA GLN A 63 1.21 24.19 2.57
C GLN A 63 0.02 23.41 3.08
N GLY A 64 0.07 22.08 2.97
CA GLY A 64 -1.09 21.27 3.28
C GLY A 64 -2.22 21.51 2.29
N ALA A 65 -3.39 20.97 2.61
CA ALA A 65 -4.63 21.27 1.90
C ALA A 65 -5.43 22.23 2.76
N ARG A 66 -6.28 23.02 2.11
CA ARG A 66 -7.04 24.07 2.82
C ARG A 66 -8.54 23.86 2.63
N TRP A 67 -9.27 23.85 3.74
CA TRP A 67 -10.73 23.73 3.74
C TRP A 67 -11.34 25.12 3.91
N HIS A 68 -12.29 25.44 3.07
CA HIS A 68 -13.06 26.67 3.21
C HIS A 68 -14.48 26.43 2.75
N ASP A 69 -15.42 26.51 3.69
CA ASP A 69 -16.83 26.46 3.37
C ASP A 69 -17.21 25.24 2.51
N GLY A 70 -16.70 24.07 2.91
CA GLY A 70 -17.02 22.82 2.23
C GLY A 70 -16.15 22.47 1.06
N GLN A 71 -15.29 23.38 0.63
CA GLN A 71 -14.38 23.15 -0.49
C GLN A 71 -12.96 22.94 0.02
N VAL A 72 -12.21 22.11 -0.69
CA VAL A 72 -10.82 21.85 -0.32
C VAL A 72 -9.93 22.17 -1.51
N THR A 73 -8.92 23.01 -1.26
CA THR A 73 -7.92 23.38 -2.25
C THR A 73 -6.62 22.65 -1.91
N PRO A 74 -6.10 21.84 -2.82
CA PRO A 74 -4.82 21.16 -2.55
C PRO A 74 -3.64 22.12 -2.62
N ALA A 75 -2.46 21.64 -2.23
CA ALA A 75 -1.25 22.44 -2.31
C ALA A 75 -0.94 22.84 -3.75
N ASP A 76 -0.23 23.96 -3.88
CA ASP A 76 0.16 24.45 -5.20
C ASP A 76 0.85 23.37 -6.01
N GLY A 77 0.47 23.25 -7.27
CA GLY A 77 1.05 22.28 -8.19
C GLY A 77 0.38 20.92 -8.19
N PHE A 78 -0.38 20.58 -7.16
CA PHE A 78 -1.00 19.26 -7.10
C PHE A 78 -2.05 19.06 -8.20
N ARG A 79 -2.83 20.09 -8.46
CA ARG A 79 -3.88 20.00 -9.48
C ARG A 79 -3.28 19.78 -10.87
N GLU A 80 -2.23 20.56 -11.18
CA GLU A 80 -1.54 20.42 -12.46
C GLU A 80 -0.86 19.05 -12.57
N ALA A 81 -0.28 18.58 -11.46
CA ALA A 81 0.34 17.26 -11.46
C ALA A 81 -0.70 16.16 -11.70
N TRP A 82 -1.87 16.27 -11.07
CA TRP A 82 -2.92 15.27 -11.29
C TRP A 82 -3.33 15.24 -12.75
N ALA A 83 -3.49 16.41 -13.37
CA ALA A 83 -3.88 16.48 -14.78
C ALA A 83 -2.86 15.77 -15.68
N SER A 84 -1.55 16.05 -15.49
CA SER A 84 -0.54 15.40 -16.32
C SER A 84 -0.40 13.92 -15.98
N PHE A 85 -0.54 13.56 -14.72
CA PHE A 85 -0.52 12.16 -14.28
C PHE A 85 -1.57 11.34 -15.02
N CYS A 86 -2.78 11.88 -15.10
CA CYS A 86 -3.88 11.21 -15.78
C CYS A 86 -3.70 11.23 -17.30
N GLU A 87 -3.27 12.36 -17.83
CA GLU A 87 -3.08 12.50 -19.27
C GLU A 87 -2.04 11.49 -19.79
N ASN A 88 -1.02 11.21 -18.97
CA ASN A 88 0.01 10.25 -19.33
C ASN A 88 -0.38 8.80 -19.04
N GLY A 89 -1.56 8.57 -18.53
CA GLY A 89 -2.07 7.22 -18.33
C GLY A 89 -1.64 6.55 -17.02
N TRP A 90 -0.96 7.29 -16.14
CA TRP A 90 -0.44 6.66 -14.92
C TRP A 90 -1.53 6.24 -13.95
N ASN A 91 -2.66 6.97 -13.93
CA ASN A 91 -3.68 6.64 -12.95
C ASN A 91 -4.27 5.25 -13.17
N GLY A 92 -4.56 4.90 -14.41
CA GLY A 92 -5.24 3.65 -14.72
C GLY A 92 -4.33 2.50 -15.12
N MET A 93 -3.05 2.64 -14.87
CA MET A 93 -2.05 1.69 -15.35
C MET A 93 -2.39 0.23 -15.03
N PRO A 94 -2.80 -0.14 -13.80
CA PRO A 94 -3.10 -1.55 -13.52
C PRO A 94 -4.52 -1.96 -13.87
N ALA A 95 -5.39 -1.03 -14.26
CA ALA A 95 -6.79 -1.34 -14.50
C ALA A 95 -6.98 -2.06 -15.84
N ALA A 96 -8.12 -2.73 -15.99
CA ALA A 96 -8.41 -3.52 -17.17
C ALA A 96 -8.44 -2.65 -18.44
N THR A 97 -7.94 -3.22 -19.54
CA THR A 97 -7.95 -2.52 -20.81
C THR A 97 -9.37 -2.24 -21.29
N GLU A 98 -10.30 -3.08 -20.92
CA GLU A 98 -11.71 -2.89 -21.25
C GLU A 98 -12.21 -1.50 -20.83
N TRP A 99 -11.69 -0.96 -19.74
CA TRP A 99 -12.13 0.33 -19.20
C TRP A 99 -11.10 1.44 -19.41
N GLY A 100 -10.14 1.19 -20.29
CA GLY A 100 -9.15 2.21 -20.63
C GLY A 100 -7.83 2.11 -19.89
N GLY A 101 -7.68 1.09 -19.05
CA GLY A 101 -6.42 0.86 -18.37
C GLY A 101 -5.41 0.17 -19.26
N GLN A 102 -4.24 -0.09 -18.70
CA GLN A 102 -3.19 -0.76 -19.45
C GLN A 102 -3.05 -2.24 -19.10
N GLY A 103 -3.76 -2.72 -18.09
CA GLY A 103 -3.78 -4.12 -17.72
C GLY A 103 -2.44 -4.69 -17.34
N LEU A 104 -1.56 -3.87 -16.79
CA LEU A 104 -0.22 -4.34 -16.43
C LEU A 104 -0.28 -5.34 -15.27
N PRO A 105 0.64 -6.31 -15.27
CA PRO A 105 0.71 -7.23 -14.12
C PRO A 105 0.91 -6.47 -12.81
N THR A 106 0.43 -7.06 -11.73
CA THR A 106 0.58 -6.46 -10.41
C THR A 106 2.05 -6.22 -10.07
N LEU A 107 2.93 -7.13 -10.46
CA LEU A 107 4.36 -6.96 -10.19
C LEU A 107 4.90 -5.68 -10.83
N VAL A 108 4.53 -5.42 -12.08
CA VAL A 108 4.99 -4.22 -12.78
C VAL A 108 4.39 -2.98 -12.14
N SER A 109 3.08 -3.00 -11.89
CA SER A 109 2.41 -1.87 -11.25
C SER A 109 3.01 -1.57 -9.88
N THR A 110 3.39 -2.61 -9.14
CA THR A 110 3.94 -2.43 -7.81
C THR A 110 5.24 -1.63 -7.85
N ALA A 111 6.11 -1.90 -8.81
CA ALA A 111 7.36 -1.14 -8.93
C ALA A 111 7.08 0.33 -9.24
N VAL A 112 6.13 0.59 -10.13
CA VAL A 112 5.77 1.97 -10.46
C VAL A 112 5.14 2.67 -9.25
N LEU A 113 4.22 1.97 -8.55
CA LEU A 113 3.57 2.55 -7.39
C LEU A 113 4.57 2.85 -6.27
N GLU A 114 5.61 2.04 -6.13
CA GLU A 114 6.66 2.36 -5.16
C GLU A 114 7.27 3.73 -5.45
N MET A 115 7.49 4.04 -6.73
CA MET A 115 8.06 5.34 -7.08
C MET A 115 7.15 6.48 -6.66
N TRP A 116 5.82 6.31 -6.82
CA TRP A 116 4.88 7.34 -6.38
C TRP A 116 4.93 7.50 -4.86
N LYS A 117 4.99 6.38 -4.13
CA LYS A 117 5.04 6.43 -2.65
C LYS A 117 6.33 7.07 -2.16
N SER A 118 7.45 6.78 -2.83
CA SER A 118 8.73 7.37 -2.45
C SER A 118 8.80 8.86 -2.73
N SER A 119 8.29 9.28 -3.88
CA SER A 119 8.46 10.66 -4.30
C SER A 119 7.43 11.59 -3.68
N ASN A 120 6.19 11.12 -3.46
CA ASN A 120 5.15 11.99 -2.90
C ASN A 120 4.00 11.15 -2.37
N LEU A 121 4.14 10.68 -1.13
CA LEU A 121 3.14 9.80 -0.56
C LEU A 121 1.75 10.45 -0.53
N ALA A 122 1.67 11.70 -0.09
CA ALA A 122 0.38 12.38 0.03
C ALA A 122 -0.37 12.42 -1.30
N PHE A 123 0.32 12.75 -2.38
CA PHE A 123 -0.27 12.78 -3.71
C PHE A 123 -0.72 11.38 -4.13
N SER A 124 0.13 10.38 -3.87
CA SER A 124 -0.12 9.02 -4.34
C SER A 124 -1.37 8.40 -3.73
N LEU A 125 -1.82 8.90 -2.59
CA LEU A 125 -3.00 8.33 -1.94
C LEU A 125 -4.26 8.57 -2.73
N CYS A 126 -4.34 9.63 -3.52
CA CYS A 126 -5.50 9.87 -4.36
C CYS A 126 -5.67 8.75 -5.39
N GLN A 127 -4.59 8.39 -6.06
CA GLN A 127 -4.64 7.27 -6.99
C GLN A 127 -4.95 5.96 -6.26
N MET A 128 -4.34 5.75 -5.11
CA MET A 128 -4.53 4.47 -4.41
C MET A 128 -5.99 4.23 -4.08
N LEU A 129 -6.67 5.23 -3.55
CA LEU A 129 -8.08 5.08 -3.20
C LEU A 129 -8.95 5.00 -4.46
N THR A 130 -8.61 5.73 -5.50
CA THR A 130 -9.35 5.64 -6.75
C THR A 130 -9.26 4.25 -7.36
N LEU A 131 -8.07 3.65 -7.39
CA LEU A 131 -7.92 2.29 -7.91
C LEU A 131 -8.67 1.28 -7.07
N GLY A 132 -8.69 1.47 -5.75
CA GLY A 132 -9.47 0.58 -4.89
C GLY A 132 -10.96 0.66 -5.22
N ALA A 133 -11.47 1.86 -5.43
CA ALA A 133 -12.87 2.01 -5.81
C ALA A 133 -13.14 1.40 -7.18
N VAL A 134 -12.23 1.60 -8.13
CA VAL A 134 -12.36 0.99 -9.46
C VAL A 134 -12.45 -0.53 -9.34
N GLU A 135 -11.58 -1.13 -8.53
CA GLU A 135 -11.58 -2.58 -8.37
C GLU A 135 -12.89 -3.07 -7.77
N ALA A 136 -13.40 -2.39 -6.75
CA ALA A 136 -14.66 -2.80 -6.12
C ALA A 136 -15.81 -2.71 -7.10
N ILE A 137 -15.89 -1.63 -7.87
CA ILE A 137 -16.97 -1.46 -8.85
C ILE A 137 -16.84 -2.50 -9.98
N ALA A 138 -15.61 -2.73 -10.46
CA ALA A 138 -15.41 -3.68 -11.56
C ALA A 138 -15.82 -5.09 -11.17
N HIS A 139 -15.60 -5.48 -9.91
CA HIS A 139 -15.93 -6.85 -9.48
C HIS A 139 -17.38 -6.99 -9.04
N HIS A 140 -17.99 -5.95 -8.47
CA HIS A 140 -19.28 -6.10 -7.80
C HIS A 140 -20.35 -5.17 -8.32
N GLY A 141 -20.01 -4.16 -9.10
CA GLY A 141 -21.00 -3.24 -9.61
C GLY A 141 -21.89 -3.87 -10.68
N SER A 142 -23.09 -3.33 -10.84
CA SER A 142 -23.96 -3.72 -11.94
C SER A 142 -23.32 -3.30 -13.27
N ASP A 143 -23.80 -3.88 -14.36
CA ASP A 143 -23.33 -3.47 -15.68
C ASP A 143 -23.57 -1.98 -15.91
N ALA A 144 -24.69 -1.46 -15.44
CA ALA A 144 -25.01 -0.04 -15.59
C ALA A 144 -24.01 0.84 -14.84
N LEU A 145 -23.67 0.46 -13.61
CA LEU A 145 -22.67 1.21 -12.85
C LEU A 145 -21.31 1.16 -13.50
N LYS A 146 -20.92 -0.01 -13.97
CA LYS A 146 -19.62 -0.13 -14.63
C LYS A 146 -19.53 0.77 -15.85
N ARG A 147 -20.56 0.76 -16.70
CA ARG A 147 -20.56 1.57 -17.91
C ARG A 147 -20.52 3.05 -17.60
N ARG A 148 -21.18 3.46 -16.52
CA ARG A 148 -21.29 4.88 -16.19
C ARG A 148 -20.04 5.42 -15.50
N PHE A 149 -19.38 4.62 -14.65
CA PHE A 149 -18.38 5.13 -13.74
C PHE A 149 -16.95 4.68 -14.02
N LEU A 150 -16.73 3.49 -14.60
CA LEU A 150 -15.36 2.95 -14.62
C LEU A 150 -14.42 3.71 -15.52
N GLU A 151 -14.82 3.98 -16.77
CA GLU A 151 -13.89 4.62 -17.70
C GLU A 151 -13.41 5.98 -17.19
N PRO A 152 -14.29 6.88 -16.74
CA PRO A 152 -13.80 8.17 -16.23
C PRO A 152 -12.92 8.02 -14.98
N MET A 153 -13.17 7.02 -14.15
CA MET A 153 -12.35 6.80 -12.95
C MET A 153 -10.99 6.24 -13.31
N VAL A 154 -10.94 5.31 -14.25
CA VAL A 154 -9.65 4.78 -14.71
C VAL A 154 -8.83 5.89 -15.36
N ALA A 155 -9.48 6.76 -16.12
CA ALA A 155 -8.81 7.91 -16.73
C ALA A 155 -8.39 8.97 -15.71
N GLY A 156 -9.01 8.97 -14.52
CA GLY A 156 -8.69 9.95 -13.50
C GLY A 156 -9.46 11.26 -13.60
N ARG A 157 -10.37 11.37 -14.58
CA ARG A 157 -11.23 12.54 -14.62
C ARG A 157 -12.14 12.61 -13.40
N TRP A 158 -12.47 11.45 -12.84
CA TRP A 158 -13.19 11.32 -11.57
C TRP A 158 -12.32 10.49 -10.65
N THR A 159 -12.26 10.84 -9.37
CA THR A 159 -11.50 10.08 -8.39
C THR A 159 -12.45 9.26 -7.51
N GLY A 160 -11.90 8.35 -6.74
CA GLY A 160 -12.67 7.49 -5.86
C GLY A 160 -12.21 7.57 -4.43
N THR A 161 -13.12 7.30 -3.50
CA THR A 161 -12.81 7.25 -2.08
C THR A 161 -13.49 6.05 -1.45
N MET A 162 -13.05 5.73 -0.23
CA MET A 162 -13.65 4.70 0.61
C MET A 162 -14.14 5.36 1.89
N ASN A 163 -15.46 5.35 2.11
CA ASN A 163 -16.09 5.95 3.27
C ASN A 163 -16.57 4.86 4.21
N LEU A 164 -15.67 4.40 5.09
CA LEU A 164 -15.95 3.29 5.99
C LEU A 164 -16.09 3.76 7.43
N THR A 165 -15.09 4.49 7.92
CA THR A 165 -14.92 4.81 9.33
C THR A 165 -15.91 5.87 9.79
N GLU A 166 -16.46 5.66 10.99
CA GLU A 166 -17.32 6.64 11.65
C GLU A 166 -16.72 6.93 13.02
N PRO A 167 -17.16 8.03 13.68
CA PRO A 167 -16.54 8.37 14.99
C PRO A 167 -16.56 7.22 16.01
N GLN A 168 -17.58 6.37 15.96
CA GLN A 168 -17.70 5.25 16.90
C GLN A 168 -17.29 3.91 16.28
N ALA A 169 -16.90 3.88 15.01
CA ALA A 169 -16.66 2.63 14.30
C ALA A 169 -15.42 2.76 13.41
N GLY A 170 -14.28 2.38 13.96
CA GLY A 170 -13.03 2.34 13.21
C GLY A 170 -12.63 0.91 12.89
N SER A 171 -11.86 0.28 13.80
CA SER A 171 -11.52 -1.13 13.62
C SER A 171 -12.76 -2.03 13.70
N ASP A 172 -13.73 -1.63 14.50
CA ASP A 172 -14.99 -2.39 14.64
C ASP A 172 -16.06 -1.74 13.78
N LEU A 173 -16.15 -2.15 12.52
CA LEU A 173 -17.15 -1.63 11.61
C LEU A 173 -18.56 -2.09 11.95
N ALA A 174 -18.71 -3.13 12.80
CA ALA A 174 -20.05 -3.55 13.21
C ALA A 174 -20.83 -2.42 13.89
N ALA A 175 -20.14 -1.42 14.40
CA ALA A 175 -20.78 -0.31 15.10
C ALA A 175 -21.20 0.83 14.18
N LEU A 176 -21.04 0.72 12.87
CA LEU A 176 -21.40 1.84 11.98
C LEU A 176 -22.90 2.07 11.96
N ARG A 177 -23.28 3.34 11.80
CA ARG A 177 -24.67 3.80 11.93
C ARG A 177 -25.25 4.42 10.67
N SER A 178 -24.43 4.69 9.65
CA SER A 178 -24.95 5.27 8.42
C SER A 178 -26.07 4.41 7.85
N ARG A 179 -27.03 5.04 7.21
CA ARG A 179 -28.25 4.37 6.75
C ARG A 179 -28.48 4.65 5.28
N ALA A 180 -29.12 3.68 4.62
CA ALA A 180 -29.52 3.82 3.22
C ALA A 180 -30.94 3.34 3.08
N VAL A 181 -31.83 4.21 2.57
CA VAL A 181 -33.26 3.91 2.44
C VAL A 181 -33.59 3.80 0.95
N PRO A 182 -34.23 2.72 0.51
CA PRO A 182 -34.57 2.57 -0.90
C PRO A 182 -35.54 3.67 -1.39
N GLU A 183 -35.30 4.15 -2.59
CA GLU A 183 -36.18 5.13 -3.23
C GLU A 183 -36.11 4.91 -4.75
N GLY A 184 -37.05 4.17 -5.30
CA GLY A 184 -37.05 3.90 -6.72
C GLY A 184 -35.85 3.05 -7.14
N ASP A 185 -35.07 3.57 -8.08
CA ASP A 185 -33.92 2.84 -8.61
C ASP A 185 -32.62 3.19 -7.88
N HIS A 186 -32.69 3.91 -6.77
CA HIS A 186 -31.52 4.29 -6.01
C HIS A 186 -31.87 4.27 -4.52
N TYR A 187 -30.95 4.78 -3.71
CA TYR A 187 -31.08 4.84 -2.26
C TYR A 187 -30.78 6.26 -1.79
N ARG A 188 -31.34 6.61 -0.63
CA ARG A 188 -30.99 7.85 0.06
C ARG A 188 -30.09 7.50 1.23
N VAL A 189 -28.86 7.97 1.17
CA VAL A 189 -27.83 7.63 2.15
C VAL A 189 -27.65 8.78 3.11
N SER A 190 -27.58 8.46 4.42
CA SER A 190 -27.35 9.48 5.45
C SER A 190 -26.38 8.94 6.49
N GLY A 191 -25.57 9.84 7.02
CA GLY A 191 -24.60 9.48 8.07
C GLY A 191 -23.34 10.32 7.97
N ASN A 192 -22.47 10.11 8.95
CA ASN A 192 -21.24 10.87 9.07
C ASN A 192 -20.05 9.91 9.00
N LYS A 193 -19.08 10.27 8.16
CA LYS A 193 -17.86 9.48 7.99
C LYS A 193 -16.65 10.35 8.32
N ILE A 194 -15.62 9.73 8.92
CA ILE A 194 -14.40 10.44 9.27
C ILE A 194 -13.18 9.74 8.67
N PHE A 195 -12.09 10.48 8.60
CA PHE A 195 -10.80 9.99 8.13
C PHE A 195 -10.86 9.53 6.66
N ILE A 196 -11.56 10.30 5.83
CA ILE A 196 -11.74 9.93 4.43
C ILE A 196 -10.62 10.54 3.60
N THR A 197 -9.72 9.70 3.14
CA THR A 197 -8.57 10.11 2.34
C THR A 197 -9.03 10.71 1.02
N TRP A 198 -8.59 11.94 0.77
CA TRP A 198 -8.95 12.69 -0.45
C TRP A 198 -10.46 12.77 -0.63
N GLY A 199 -11.16 12.96 0.49
CA GLY A 199 -12.62 13.00 0.44
C GLY A 199 -13.20 14.20 -0.27
N GLU A 200 -12.46 15.28 -0.39
CA GLU A 200 -12.88 16.48 -1.12
C GLU A 200 -11.64 17.14 -1.70
N HIS A 201 -11.75 17.59 -2.93
CA HIS A 201 -10.70 18.32 -3.62
C HIS A 201 -11.21 18.83 -4.95
N ASP A 202 -10.40 19.62 -5.64
CA ASP A 202 -10.78 20.14 -6.95
C ASP A 202 -9.83 19.69 -8.05
N MET A 203 -9.12 18.56 -7.84
CA MET A 203 -8.19 18.05 -8.86
C MET A 203 -8.91 17.33 -9.99
N ALA A 204 -10.17 16.91 -9.76
CA ALA A 204 -10.94 16.16 -10.73
C ALA A 204 -12.34 16.72 -10.82
N GLU A 205 -13.06 16.36 -11.90
CA GLU A 205 -14.41 16.87 -12.13
C GLU A 205 -15.42 16.30 -11.15
N ASN A 206 -15.19 15.10 -10.66
CA ASN A 206 -16.14 14.42 -9.80
C ASN A 206 -15.38 13.54 -8.82
N ILE A 207 -16.04 13.20 -7.72
CA ILE A 207 -15.51 12.26 -6.74
C ILE A 207 -16.58 11.20 -6.52
N VAL A 208 -16.18 9.93 -6.64
CA VAL A 208 -17.09 8.80 -6.48
C VAL A 208 -16.83 8.18 -5.12
N HIS A 209 -17.75 8.36 -4.19
CA HIS A 209 -17.60 7.86 -2.82
C HIS A 209 -18.22 6.48 -2.71
N LEU A 210 -17.45 5.50 -2.25
CA LEU A 210 -17.99 4.21 -1.86
C LEU A 210 -18.26 4.25 -0.36
N VAL A 211 -19.52 4.03 0.02
CA VAL A 211 -19.99 4.30 1.38
C VAL A 211 -20.62 3.04 1.96
N LEU A 212 -20.16 2.64 3.16
CA LEU A 212 -20.80 1.55 3.89
C LEU A 212 -21.97 2.12 4.70
N ALA A 213 -23.14 1.46 4.58
CA ALA A 213 -24.35 1.90 5.28
C ALA A 213 -25.28 0.70 5.48
N ARG A 214 -26.30 0.89 6.33
CA ARG A 214 -27.24 -0.16 6.66
C ARG A 214 -28.60 0.09 6.02
N LEU A 215 -29.18 -0.95 5.46
CA LEU A 215 -30.55 -0.92 4.98
C LEU A 215 -31.52 -0.92 6.17
N PRO A 216 -32.80 -0.51 5.97
CA PRO A 216 -33.72 -0.41 7.12
C PRO A 216 -33.91 -1.69 7.91
N ASP A 217 -33.99 -2.85 7.24
CA ASP A 217 -34.20 -4.13 7.94
C ASP A 217 -32.95 -4.97 7.97
N ALA A 218 -31.78 -4.36 7.94
CA ALA A 218 -30.52 -5.10 7.96
C ALA A 218 -30.35 -5.81 9.31
N PRO A 219 -29.79 -7.03 9.30
CA PRO A 219 -29.45 -7.66 10.57
C PRO A 219 -28.36 -6.86 11.29
N PRO A 220 -28.27 -7.00 12.60
CA PRO A 220 -27.23 -6.27 13.34
C PRO A 220 -25.83 -6.83 13.03
N GLY A 221 -24.82 -6.02 13.32
CA GLY A 221 -23.44 -6.44 13.16
C GLY A 221 -22.94 -6.33 11.73
N VAL A 222 -21.84 -7.01 11.46
CA VAL A 222 -21.19 -6.87 10.15
C VAL A 222 -21.99 -7.48 9.01
N LYS A 223 -22.91 -8.39 9.33
CA LYS A 223 -23.72 -9.02 8.28
C LYS A 223 -24.86 -8.14 7.80
N GLY A 224 -25.03 -6.95 8.38
CA GLY A 224 -26.03 -6.00 7.93
C GLY A 224 -25.48 -4.77 7.23
N ILE A 225 -24.24 -4.85 6.72
CA ILE A 225 -23.59 -3.71 6.09
C ILE A 225 -23.63 -3.87 4.58
N SER A 226 -24.05 -2.81 3.90
CA SER A 226 -24.12 -2.77 2.43
C SER A 226 -23.21 -1.68 1.90
N LEU A 227 -22.85 -1.77 0.62
CA LEU A 227 -21.94 -0.82 -0.01
C LEU A 227 -22.69 -0.02 -1.07
N PHE A 228 -22.52 1.30 -1.04
CA PHE A 228 -23.20 2.21 -1.94
C PHE A 228 -22.22 3.13 -2.64
N LEU A 229 -22.52 3.47 -3.88
CA LEU A 229 -21.76 4.41 -4.68
C LEU A 229 -22.49 5.75 -4.69
N CYS A 230 -21.90 6.78 -4.09
CA CYS A 230 -22.50 8.11 -3.99
C CYS A 230 -21.57 9.12 -4.69
N PRO A 231 -21.90 9.57 -5.90
CA PRO A 231 -21.05 10.54 -6.58
C PRO A 231 -21.25 11.94 -6.01
N LYS A 232 -20.19 12.74 -6.03
CA LYS A 232 -20.29 14.14 -5.61
C LYS A 232 -21.24 14.91 -6.51
N TYR A 233 -21.13 14.72 -7.81
CA TYR A 233 -22.10 15.22 -8.79
C TYR A 233 -22.78 14.04 -9.43
N LEU A 234 -24.11 14.10 -9.54
CA LEU A 234 -24.87 13.05 -10.20
C LEU A 234 -24.45 12.96 -11.65
N VAL A 235 -24.56 11.76 -12.21
CA VAL A 235 -24.11 11.51 -13.57
C VAL A 235 -25.34 11.21 -14.43
N ASN A 236 -25.52 11.99 -15.49
CA ASN A 236 -26.64 11.82 -16.42
C ASN A 236 -26.39 10.58 -17.30
N ASP A 237 -27.45 10.16 -17.99
CA ASP A 237 -27.34 8.96 -18.84
C ASP A 237 -26.30 9.10 -19.94
N ASP A 238 -26.04 10.33 -20.40
CA ASP A 238 -25.05 10.56 -21.44
C ASP A 238 -23.64 10.72 -20.89
N GLY A 239 -23.46 10.54 -19.58
CA GLY A 239 -22.15 10.66 -18.93
C GLY A 239 -21.79 12.06 -18.46
N SER A 240 -22.63 13.06 -18.78
CA SER A 240 -22.36 14.41 -18.32
C SER A 240 -22.71 14.56 -16.83
N LEU A 241 -22.08 15.55 -16.19
CA LEU A 241 -22.36 15.80 -14.78
C LEU A 241 -23.66 16.56 -14.60
N GLY A 242 -24.41 16.11 -13.60
CA GLY A 242 -25.69 16.74 -13.24
C GLY A 242 -25.57 17.57 -11.98
N GLU A 243 -26.62 17.49 -11.15
CA GLU A 243 -26.68 18.28 -9.93
C GLU A 243 -25.71 17.80 -8.87
N ARG A 244 -25.36 18.74 -7.99
CA ARG A 244 -24.59 18.41 -6.80
C ARG A 244 -25.41 17.46 -5.92
N ASN A 245 -24.78 16.36 -5.49
CA ASN A 245 -25.43 15.41 -4.60
C ASN A 245 -25.47 15.96 -3.16
N ASP A 246 -26.31 15.35 -2.33
CA ASP A 246 -26.50 15.77 -0.95
C ASP A 246 -25.42 15.18 -0.04
N LEU A 247 -24.20 15.64 -0.24
CA LEU A 247 -23.07 15.25 0.59
C LEU A 247 -22.10 16.42 0.68
N ALA A 248 -21.37 16.50 1.77
CA ALA A 248 -20.52 17.65 2.01
C ALA A 248 -19.31 17.25 2.84
N CYS A 249 -18.20 17.94 2.59
CA CYS A 249 -17.02 17.86 3.43
C CYS A 249 -17.13 18.90 4.53
N THR A 250 -17.27 18.46 5.76
CA THR A 250 -17.48 19.38 6.87
C THR A 250 -16.19 19.91 7.48
N SER A 251 -15.08 19.19 7.30
CA SER A 251 -13.79 19.62 7.80
C SER A 251 -12.72 18.69 7.26
N ILE A 252 -11.45 19.10 7.42
CA ILE A 252 -10.33 18.21 7.19
C ILE A 252 -9.45 18.22 8.44
N GLU A 253 -8.70 17.13 8.62
CA GLU A 253 -7.90 16.94 9.81
C GLU A 253 -6.56 17.68 9.70
N HIS A 254 -6.12 18.21 10.84
CA HIS A 254 -4.78 18.75 11.00
C HIS A 254 -3.90 17.64 11.57
N LYS A 255 -3.04 17.05 10.74
CA LYS A 255 -2.41 15.78 11.03
C LYS A 255 -0.92 15.92 11.29
N MET A 256 -0.34 14.86 11.85
CA MET A 256 1.09 14.77 12.07
C MET A 256 1.87 14.79 10.75
N GLY A 257 1.34 14.12 9.74
CA GLY A 257 2.03 14.01 8.44
C GLY A 257 1.06 13.90 7.30
N ILE A 258 1.59 13.61 6.12
CA ILE A 258 0.85 13.59 4.85
C ILE A 258 -0.06 14.81 4.72
N HIS A 259 0.51 15.96 5.03
CA HIS A 259 -0.25 17.21 5.07
C HIS A 259 -0.89 17.55 3.75
N GLY A 260 -0.27 17.17 2.65
CA GLY A 260 -0.82 17.44 1.33
C GLY A 260 -2.04 16.62 0.95
N SER A 261 -2.32 15.56 1.73
CA SER A 261 -3.48 14.70 1.49
C SER A 261 -4.62 15.13 2.40
N PRO A 262 -5.70 15.72 1.86
CA PRO A 262 -6.81 16.11 2.74
C PRO A 262 -7.51 14.88 3.27
N THR A 263 -7.64 14.81 4.58
CA THR A 263 -8.29 13.71 5.27
C THR A 263 -9.59 14.27 5.82
N ALA A 264 -10.70 13.91 5.19
CA ALA A 264 -11.95 14.64 5.34
C ALA A 264 -12.91 13.97 6.31
N SER A 265 -13.75 14.81 6.93
CA SER A 265 -14.98 14.38 7.55
C SER A 265 -16.10 14.67 6.55
N MET A 266 -16.93 13.67 6.28
CA MET A 266 -17.97 13.76 5.28
C MET A 266 -19.34 13.61 5.93
N SER A 267 -20.29 14.43 5.52
CA SER A 267 -21.68 14.31 5.96
C SER A 267 -22.54 13.97 4.75
N PHE A 268 -23.26 12.88 4.85
CA PHE A 268 -24.18 12.45 3.79
C PHE A 268 -25.61 12.67 4.23
N GLY A 269 -26.39 13.29 3.38
CA GLY A 269 -27.82 13.32 3.55
C GLY A 269 -28.36 14.37 4.50
N ASP A 270 -27.69 15.51 4.65
CA ASP A 270 -28.18 16.58 5.51
C ASP A 270 -29.46 17.19 4.98
N CYS A 271 -29.74 17.07 3.69
CA CYS A 271 -30.90 17.66 3.04
C CYS A 271 -31.80 16.58 2.43
N GLY A 272 -32.06 15.52 3.15
CA GLY A 272 -32.99 14.48 2.73
C GLY A 272 -32.37 13.18 2.28
N GLY A 273 -31.07 13.13 2.10
CA GLY A 273 -30.40 11.89 1.73
C GLY A 273 -29.59 12.05 0.45
N ALA A 274 -28.35 11.53 0.50
CA ALA A 274 -27.51 11.51 -0.69
C ALA A 274 -27.94 10.36 -1.59
N ILE A 275 -28.00 10.62 -2.89
CA ILE A 275 -28.32 9.55 -3.84
C ILE A 275 -27.14 8.59 -3.93
N GLY A 276 -27.43 7.31 -3.73
CA GLY A 276 -26.46 6.26 -3.81
C GLY A 276 -26.99 5.06 -4.55
N TYR A 277 -26.09 4.28 -5.13
CA TYR A 277 -26.45 3.08 -5.88
C TYR A 277 -25.78 1.88 -5.24
N LEU A 278 -26.56 0.82 -5.04
CA LEU A 278 -26.04 -0.39 -4.39
C LEU A 278 -24.92 -1.01 -5.23
N VAL A 279 -23.81 -1.33 -4.58
CA VAL A 279 -22.72 -2.07 -5.20
C VAL A 279 -22.72 -3.48 -4.59
N GLY A 280 -22.91 -4.49 -5.44
CA GLY A 280 -23.06 -5.84 -4.97
C GLY A 280 -24.45 -6.10 -4.44
N GLU A 281 -24.59 -7.11 -3.59
CA GLU A 281 -25.87 -7.51 -3.04
C GLU A 281 -26.10 -6.86 -1.68
N PRO A 282 -27.38 -6.71 -1.29
CA PRO A 282 -27.67 -6.20 0.06
C PRO A 282 -26.96 -7.03 1.13
N ASN A 283 -26.46 -6.33 2.14
CA ASN A 283 -25.81 -6.95 3.30
C ASN A 283 -24.50 -7.66 2.96
N GLN A 284 -23.94 -7.39 1.78
CA GLN A 284 -22.67 -7.98 1.37
C GLN A 284 -21.58 -6.92 1.20
N GLY A 285 -21.71 -5.79 1.89
CA GLY A 285 -20.76 -4.70 1.72
C GLY A 285 -19.34 -5.07 2.12
N LEU A 286 -19.17 -5.79 3.23
CA LEU A 286 -17.82 -6.18 3.64
C LEU A 286 -17.23 -7.22 2.71
N ALA A 287 -18.06 -8.12 2.16
CA ALA A 287 -17.56 -9.08 1.18
C ALA A 287 -17.03 -8.37 -0.06
N CYS A 288 -17.70 -7.28 -0.48
CA CYS A 288 -17.21 -6.48 -1.60
C CYS A 288 -15.85 -5.86 -1.28
N MET A 289 -15.68 -5.40 -0.03
CA MET A 289 -14.40 -4.81 0.36
C MET A 289 -13.28 -5.84 0.40
N PHE A 290 -13.60 -7.09 0.76
CA PHE A 290 -12.57 -8.12 0.83
C PHE A 290 -11.92 -8.40 -0.52
N THR A 291 -12.66 -8.18 -1.61
CA THR A 291 -12.14 -8.42 -2.96
C THR A 291 -10.88 -7.59 -3.23
N MET A 292 -10.85 -6.36 -2.74
CA MET A 292 -9.74 -5.46 -3.00
C MET A 292 -8.74 -5.40 -1.85
N MET A 293 -8.99 -6.15 -0.79
CA MET A 293 -8.19 -6.02 0.43
C MET A 293 -6.72 -6.40 0.20
N ASN A 294 -6.46 -7.44 -0.59
CA ASN A 294 -5.08 -7.85 -0.82
C ASN A 294 -4.29 -6.74 -1.53
N HIS A 295 -4.89 -6.12 -2.55
CA HIS A 295 -4.21 -5.02 -3.23
C HIS A 295 -4.03 -3.82 -2.31
N ALA A 296 -5.03 -3.52 -1.50
CA ALA A 296 -4.93 -2.39 -0.58
C ALA A 296 -3.81 -2.60 0.44
N ARG A 297 -3.75 -3.80 1.01
CA ARG A 297 -2.71 -4.09 1.99
C ARG A 297 -1.32 -4.12 1.36
N LEU A 298 -1.20 -4.67 0.16
CA LEU A 298 0.07 -4.64 -0.55
C LEU A 298 0.51 -3.20 -0.76
N ASN A 299 -0.41 -2.34 -1.20
CA ASN A 299 -0.07 -0.95 -1.48
C ASN A 299 0.33 -0.19 -0.22
N VAL A 300 -0.30 -0.47 0.93
CA VAL A 300 0.13 0.19 2.15
C VAL A 300 1.49 -0.34 2.61
N GLY A 301 1.72 -1.63 2.49
CA GLY A 301 3.06 -2.16 2.76
C GLY A 301 4.10 -1.48 1.88
N LEU A 302 3.74 -1.24 0.65
CA LEU A 302 4.61 -0.57 -0.31
C LEU A 302 4.88 0.88 0.09
N GLU A 303 3.95 1.54 0.77
CA GLU A 303 4.22 2.87 1.32
C GLU A 303 5.40 2.81 2.27
N GLY A 304 5.46 1.76 3.10
CA GLY A 304 6.61 1.58 3.97
C GLY A 304 7.90 1.44 3.21
N VAL A 305 7.89 0.64 2.13
CA VAL A 305 9.07 0.46 1.31
C VAL A 305 9.50 1.79 0.68
N GLY A 306 8.55 2.50 0.09
CA GLY A 306 8.86 3.73 -0.64
C GLY A 306 9.40 4.81 0.27
N ILE A 307 8.77 5.00 1.43
CA ILE A 307 9.20 6.07 2.32
C ILE A 307 10.54 5.72 2.98
N ALA A 308 10.77 4.44 3.24
CA ALA A 308 12.08 4.00 3.76
C ALA A 308 13.18 4.26 2.73
N GLU A 309 12.90 3.96 1.46
CA GLU A 309 13.88 4.22 0.41
C GLU A 309 14.19 5.72 0.32
N ARG A 310 13.17 6.55 0.39
CA ARG A 310 13.38 7.99 0.29
C ARG A 310 14.18 8.50 1.48
N ALA A 311 13.86 8.03 2.68
CA ALA A 311 14.60 8.43 3.88
C ALA A 311 16.07 8.01 3.78
N TYR A 312 16.30 6.80 3.28
CA TYR A 312 17.67 6.31 3.10
C TYR A 312 18.45 7.18 2.12
N GLN A 313 17.83 7.49 0.98
CA GLN A 313 18.52 8.32 -0.02
C GLN A 313 18.90 9.68 0.55
N ARG A 314 18.00 10.30 1.31
CA ARG A 314 18.30 11.61 1.90
C ARG A 314 19.42 11.50 2.94
N ALA A 315 19.35 10.49 3.79
CA ALA A 315 20.38 10.32 4.82
C ALA A 315 21.73 10.02 4.20
N ARG A 316 21.76 9.19 3.17
CA ARG A 316 23.01 8.86 2.50
C ARG A 316 23.63 10.11 1.85
N ALA A 317 22.81 10.88 1.16
CA ALA A 317 23.32 12.10 0.51
C ALA A 317 23.90 13.06 1.56
N TYR A 318 23.22 13.23 2.68
CA TYR A 318 23.70 14.09 3.74
C TYR A 318 25.03 13.57 4.31
N ALA A 319 25.10 12.26 4.57
CA ALA A 319 26.30 11.67 5.17
C ALA A 319 27.52 11.79 4.26
N LEU A 320 27.30 11.79 2.95
CA LEU A 320 28.42 11.92 2.01
C LEU A 320 28.90 13.35 1.84
N GLU A 321 28.14 14.33 2.33
CA GLU A 321 28.51 15.75 2.22
C GLU A 321 28.97 16.35 3.56
N ARG A 322 28.38 15.92 4.65
CA ARG A 322 28.59 16.55 5.95
C ARG A 322 29.96 16.22 6.50
N VAL A 323 30.70 17.24 6.90
CA VAL A 323 31.99 17.08 7.57
C VAL A 323 31.80 17.42 9.05
N GLN A 324 32.10 16.45 9.93
CA GLN A 324 32.03 16.68 11.36
C GLN A 324 32.85 15.61 12.06
N GLY A 325 33.79 16.04 12.88
CA GLY A 325 34.70 15.13 13.54
C GLY A 325 35.71 14.53 12.57
N LYS A 326 36.56 13.65 13.09
CA LYS A 326 37.58 12.98 12.27
C LYS A 326 37.14 11.53 12.08
N PRO A 327 36.77 11.15 10.85
CA PRO A 327 36.30 9.79 10.64
C PRO A 327 37.37 8.75 10.94
N LEU A 328 36.93 7.63 11.49
CA LEU A 328 37.85 6.52 11.79
C LEU A 328 38.19 5.71 10.55
N LEU A 329 37.30 5.68 9.57
CA LEU A 329 37.56 4.89 8.37
C LEU A 329 38.51 5.63 7.45
N SER A 330 39.58 4.93 7.04
CA SER A 330 40.66 5.50 6.23
C SER A 330 40.11 6.04 4.90
N GLY A 331 40.60 7.21 4.51
CA GLY A 331 40.22 7.82 3.25
C GLY A 331 38.90 8.56 3.26
N SER A 332 38.22 8.59 4.39
CA SER A 332 36.94 9.31 4.52
C SER A 332 37.17 10.68 5.11
N THR A 333 36.39 11.67 4.62
CA THR A 333 36.42 13.02 5.19
C THR A 333 35.06 13.43 5.73
N THR A 334 34.00 12.73 5.37
CA THR A 334 32.64 13.06 5.78
C THR A 334 32.16 12.10 6.87
N ILE A 335 30.99 12.40 7.42
CA ILE A 335 30.46 11.56 8.50
C ILE A 335 30.16 10.14 8.03
N ALA A 336 30.07 9.89 6.72
CA ALA A 336 29.93 8.52 6.22
C ALA A 336 31.09 7.64 6.65
N GLY A 337 32.23 8.20 7.05
CA GLY A 337 33.36 7.44 7.56
C GLY A 337 33.31 7.15 9.04
N HIS A 338 32.31 7.64 9.77
CA HIS A 338 32.13 7.24 11.17
C HIS A 338 31.43 5.88 11.21
N PRO A 339 31.96 4.93 11.94
CA PRO A 339 31.41 3.55 11.90
C PRO A 339 29.94 3.48 12.27
N ASP A 340 29.45 4.27 13.23
CA ASP A 340 28.04 4.19 13.60
C ASP A 340 27.14 4.75 12.53
N VAL A 341 27.57 5.80 11.84
CA VAL A 341 26.81 6.33 10.71
C VAL A 341 26.72 5.27 9.61
N ARG A 342 27.84 4.61 9.34
CA ARG A 342 27.84 3.55 8.34
C ARG A 342 26.93 2.40 8.76
N ARG A 343 26.95 2.02 10.04
CA ARG A 343 26.05 0.97 10.53
C ARG A 343 24.59 1.34 10.29
N MET A 344 24.21 2.59 10.60
CA MET A 344 22.83 3.01 10.39
C MET A 344 22.46 2.98 8.91
N LEU A 345 23.35 3.49 8.05
CA LEU A 345 23.04 3.49 6.62
C LEU A 345 22.91 2.08 6.06
N MET A 346 23.79 1.18 6.50
CA MET A 346 23.70 -0.21 6.04
C MET A 346 22.42 -0.88 6.51
N ASP A 347 22.02 -0.63 7.76
CA ASP A 347 20.79 -1.20 8.28
C ASP A 347 19.57 -0.64 7.53
N MET A 348 19.56 0.67 7.28
CA MET A 348 18.46 1.27 6.51
C MET A 348 18.35 0.63 5.13
N LYS A 349 19.48 0.49 4.45
CA LYS A 349 19.50 -0.06 3.09
C LYS A 349 19.10 -1.53 3.10
N ALA A 350 19.67 -2.32 3.99
CA ALA A 350 19.41 -3.76 4.02
C ALA A 350 17.94 -4.04 4.31
N ARG A 351 17.37 -3.34 5.28
CA ARG A 351 15.96 -3.56 5.60
C ARG A 351 15.06 -3.10 4.48
N THR A 352 15.35 -1.96 3.87
CA THR A 352 14.55 -1.47 2.76
C THR A 352 14.57 -2.45 1.59
N GLU A 353 15.72 -3.00 1.27
CA GLU A 353 15.82 -3.96 0.18
C GLU A 353 15.08 -5.26 0.50
N ALA A 354 15.14 -5.72 1.75
CA ALA A 354 14.39 -6.90 2.15
C ALA A 354 12.88 -6.65 2.09
N MET A 355 12.45 -5.46 2.50
CA MET A 355 11.04 -5.09 2.41
C MET A 355 10.56 -5.06 0.96
N ARG A 356 11.39 -4.48 0.07
CA ARG A 356 11.06 -4.45 -1.36
C ARG A 356 10.96 -5.86 -1.91
N ALA A 357 11.91 -6.73 -1.56
CA ALA A 357 11.89 -8.11 -2.03
C ALA A 357 10.61 -8.81 -1.59
N LEU A 358 10.21 -8.62 -0.34
CA LEU A 358 8.97 -9.23 0.16
C LEU A 358 7.75 -8.71 -0.60
N ALA A 359 7.65 -7.40 -0.78
CA ALA A 359 6.51 -6.82 -1.49
C ALA A 359 6.45 -7.30 -2.94
N TYR A 360 7.58 -7.34 -3.63
CA TYR A 360 7.60 -7.77 -5.03
C TYR A 360 7.36 -9.26 -5.15
N PHE A 361 7.85 -10.06 -4.20
CA PHE A 361 7.54 -11.49 -4.19
C PHE A 361 6.04 -11.71 -4.06
N CYS A 362 5.42 -11.00 -3.13
CA CYS A 362 3.98 -11.10 -2.94
C CYS A 362 3.23 -10.67 -4.19
N ALA A 363 3.65 -9.56 -4.81
CA ALA A 363 3.00 -9.07 -6.03
C ALA A 363 3.11 -10.10 -7.15
N GLY A 364 4.26 -10.73 -7.29
CA GLY A 364 4.43 -11.79 -8.29
C GLY A 364 3.51 -12.98 -8.04
N GLN A 365 3.35 -13.35 -6.77
CA GLN A 365 2.43 -14.43 -6.43
C GLN A 365 0.98 -14.05 -6.74
N MET A 366 0.63 -12.78 -6.57
CA MET A 366 -0.70 -12.33 -6.97
C MET A 366 -0.92 -12.50 -8.47
N ASP A 367 0.10 -12.19 -9.27
CA ASP A 367 0.00 -12.41 -10.71
C ASP A 367 -0.11 -13.90 -11.05
N ARG A 368 0.65 -14.76 -10.36
CA ARG A 368 0.54 -16.20 -10.58
C ARG A 368 -0.85 -16.70 -10.20
N ALA A 369 -1.39 -16.21 -9.08
CA ALA A 369 -2.72 -16.61 -8.64
C ALA A 369 -3.79 -16.21 -9.65
N ALA A 370 -3.60 -15.07 -10.31
CA ALA A 370 -4.59 -14.56 -11.27
C ALA A 370 -4.46 -15.20 -12.65
N GLY A 371 -3.24 -15.55 -13.10
CA GLY A 371 -3.05 -15.86 -14.49
C GLY A 371 -2.22 -17.10 -14.85
N HIS A 372 -1.71 -17.84 -13.88
CA HIS A 372 -0.93 -19.03 -14.23
C HIS A 372 -1.82 -20.04 -14.96
N ALA A 373 -1.24 -20.73 -15.94
CA ALA A 373 -2.03 -21.65 -16.75
C ALA A 373 -2.55 -22.85 -15.96
N ASP A 374 -1.77 -23.31 -14.96
CA ASP A 374 -2.12 -24.49 -14.15
C ASP A 374 -2.94 -24.08 -12.94
N ALA A 375 -4.12 -24.69 -12.78
CA ALA A 375 -5.04 -24.36 -11.70
C ALA A 375 -4.43 -24.64 -10.32
N GLN A 376 -3.64 -25.71 -10.19
CA GLN A 376 -3.02 -26.03 -8.92
C GLN A 376 -1.98 -24.97 -8.54
N GLU A 377 -1.23 -24.49 -9.53
CA GLU A 377 -0.27 -23.41 -9.28
C GLU A 377 -0.97 -22.13 -8.86
N ARG A 378 -2.13 -21.82 -9.47
CA ARG A 378 -2.90 -20.65 -9.07
C ARG A 378 -3.37 -20.78 -7.63
N GLU A 379 -3.84 -21.96 -7.26
CA GLU A 379 -4.34 -22.17 -5.90
C GLU A 379 -3.21 -22.03 -4.86
N GLN A 380 -2.05 -22.61 -5.15
CA GLN A 380 -0.91 -22.51 -4.25
C GLN A 380 -0.44 -21.06 -4.11
N ALA A 381 -0.42 -20.32 -5.22
CA ALA A 381 -0.02 -18.92 -5.17
C ALA A 381 -1.00 -18.10 -4.34
N LEU A 382 -2.30 -18.36 -4.50
CA LEU A 382 -3.30 -17.62 -3.74
C LEU A 382 -3.17 -17.88 -2.24
N ALA A 383 -2.91 -19.13 -1.85
CA ALA A 383 -2.69 -19.44 -0.44
C ALA A 383 -1.47 -18.72 0.10
N LEU A 384 -0.41 -18.66 -0.70
CA LEU A 384 0.80 -17.96 -0.28
C LEU A 384 0.56 -16.46 -0.14
N VAL A 385 -0.17 -15.86 -1.09
CA VAL A 385 -0.55 -14.45 -0.98
C VAL A 385 -1.30 -14.21 0.33
N GLY A 386 -2.26 -15.07 0.65
CA GLY A 386 -3.02 -14.92 1.88
C GLY A 386 -2.14 -14.88 3.12
N LEU A 387 -1.12 -15.74 3.15
CA LEU A 387 -0.18 -15.75 4.27
C LEU A 387 0.70 -14.50 4.29
N LEU A 388 1.19 -14.09 3.11
CA LEU A 388 2.17 -13.02 3.02
C LEU A 388 1.57 -11.63 3.22
N ILE A 389 0.34 -11.41 2.80
CA ILE A 389 -0.22 -10.06 2.78
C ILE A 389 -0.15 -9.36 4.14
N PRO A 390 -0.59 -9.99 5.24
CA PRO A 390 -0.46 -9.29 6.53
C PRO A 390 0.99 -9.04 6.93
N VAL A 391 1.91 -9.90 6.50
CA VAL A 391 3.34 -9.66 6.77
C VAL A 391 3.84 -8.46 5.96
N VAL A 392 3.45 -8.36 4.70
CA VAL A 392 3.85 -7.22 3.87
C VAL A 392 3.36 -5.92 4.50
N LYS A 393 2.07 -5.85 4.78
CA LYS A 393 1.51 -4.61 5.34
C LYS A 393 2.09 -4.32 6.71
N GLY A 394 2.11 -5.34 7.59
CA GLY A 394 2.51 -5.13 8.97
C GLY A 394 4.00 -4.90 9.13
N TRP A 395 4.81 -5.73 8.50
CA TRP A 395 6.26 -5.67 8.72
C TRP A 395 6.91 -4.52 7.97
N CYS A 396 6.50 -4.28 6.72
CA CYS A 396 7.12 -3.18 5.96
C CYS A 396 6.81 -1.83 6.58
N THR A 397 5.56 -1.64 7.03
CA THR A 397 5.21 -0.35 7.64
C THR A 397 5.82 -0.20 9.03
N ASP A 398 5.86 -1.27 9.80
CA ASP A 398 6.48 -1.24 11.12
C ASP A 398 7.98 -0.93 11.00
N SER A 399 8.66 -1.60 10.07
CA SER A 399 10.09 -1.39 9.85
C SER A 399 10.40 0.03 9.39
N ALA A 400 9.52 0.62 8.59
CA ALA A 400 9.73 1.98 8.10
C ALA A 400 9.81 2.99 9.24
N GLN A 401 9.17 2.72 10.40
CA GLN A 401 9.26 3.63 11.52
C GLN A 401 10.70 3.75 12.02
N GLY A 402 11.37 2.63 12.20
CA GLY A 402 12.76 2.65 12.62
C GLY A 402 13.68 3.22 11.56
N ILE A 403 13.43 2.90 10.29
CA ILE A 403 14.30 3.38 9.21
C ILE A 403 14.22 4.89 9.07
N THR A 404 13.01 5.46 9.10
CA THR A 404 12.87 6.91 8.99
C THR A 404 13.44 7.62 10.22
N SER A 405 13.31 7.01 11.39
CA SER A 405 13.91 7.56 12.60
C SER A 405 15.43 7.55 12.51
N ASP A 406 16.01 6.47 11.97
CA ASP A 406 17.46 6.43 11.75
C ASP A 406 17.89 7.51 10.76
N GLY A 407 17.06 7.83 9.76
CA GLY A 407 17.37 8.90 8.86
C GLY A 407 17.52 10.24 9.56
N VAL A 408 16.63 10.51 10.51
CA VAL A 408 16.75 11.70 11.35
C VAL A 408 18.06 11.63 12.15
N GLN A 409 18.36 10.48 12.72
CA GLN A 409 19.56 10.30 13.55
C GLN A 409 20.83 10.57 12.75
N VAL A 410 20.89 10.08 11.52
CA VAL A 410 22.08 10.31 10.66
C VAL A 410 22.34 11.81 10.47
N HIS A 411 21.26 12.59 10.39
CA HIS A 411 21.40 14.05 10.19
C HIS A 411 21.85 14.78 11.46
N GLY A 412 21.87 14.13 12.61
CA GLY A 412 22.17 14.80 13.85
C GLY A 412 21.17 15.91 14.15
N GLY A 413 21.64 17.01 14.72
CA GLY A 413 20.73 18.11 15.06
C GLY A 413 19.97 18.66 13.87
N MET A 414 20.56 18.63 12.69
CA MET A 414 19.86 19.11 11.50
C MET A 414 18.68 18.24 11.14
N GLY A 415 18.67 16.99 11.56
CA GLY A 415 17.52 16.12 11.32
C GLY A 415 16.27 16.55 12.06
N TYR A 416 16.45 17.31 13.13
CA TYR A 416 15.34 17.82 13.93
C TYR A 416 14.76 19.13 13.36
N VAL A 417 15.41 19.66 12.32
CA VAL A 417 14.99 20.91 11.69
C VAL A 417 14.18 20.55 10.43
N GLU A 418 12.93 21.04 10.39
CA GLU A 418 12.00 20.64 9.33
C GLU A 418 12.54 20.93 7.93
N GLU A 419 13.24 22.03 7.75
CA GLU A 419 13.72 22.42 6.43
C GLU A 419 14.72 21.43 5.84
N THR A 420 15.35 20.62 6.67
CA THR A 420 16.26 19.59 6.18
C THR A 420 15.53 18.48 5.42
N GLY A 421 14.28 18.21 5.80
CA GLY A 421 13.44 17.28 5.09
C GLY A 421 13.37 15.89 5.71
N ALA A 422 14.33 15.53 6.57
CA ALA A 422 14.33 14.17 7.14
C ALA A 422 13.12 13.92 8.02
N SER A 423 12.67 14.92 8.77
CA SER A 423 11.55 14.76 9.68
C SER A 423 10.24 14.46 8.94
N GLN A 424 10.08 14.98 7.73
CA GLN A 424 8.85 14.70 6.99
C GLN A 424 8.68 13.21 6.74
N HIS A 425 9.78 12.53 6.41
CA HIS A 425 9.66 11.09 6.13
C HIS A 425 9.20 10.32 7.36
N LEU A 426 9.71 10.69 8.54
CA LEU A 426 9.27 10.08 9.78
C LEU A 426 7.79 10.37 10.05
N ARG A 427 7.38 11.64 9.88
CA ARG A 427 5.99 12.04 10.13
C ARG A 427 5.04 11.35 9.17
N ASP A 428 5.40 11.31 7.89
CA ASP A 428 4.53 10.69 6.89
C ASP A 428 4.44 9.18 7.07
N ALA A 429 5.52 8.54 7.53
CA ALA A 429 5.51 7.09 7.71
C ALA A 429 4.61 6.66 8.86
N ARG A 430 4.39 7.52 9.85
CA ARG A 430 3.80 7.08 11.11
C ARG A 430 2.38 6.55 10.94
N ILE A 431 1.62 7.09 9.99
CA ILE A 431 0.23 6.65 9.79
C ILE A 431 0.16 5.25 9.19
N THR A 432 1.20 4.78 8.52
CA THR A 432 1.10 3.54 7.76
C THR A 432 0.92 2.30 8.62
N THR A 433 1.29 2.34 9.90
CA THR A 433 1.03 1.23 10.82
C THR A 433 -0.36 1.30 11.43
N ILE A 434 -1.10 2.36 11.14
CA ILE A 434 -2.38 2.63 11.79
C ILE A 434 -3.55 2.40 10.85
N TYR A 435 -3.52 3.05 9.66
CA TYR A 435 -4.71 2.98 8.79
C TYR A 435 -4.72 1.68 7.96
N GLU A 436 -5.86 1.39 7.37
CA GLU A 436 -6.11 0.19 6.57
C GLU A 436 -5.88 -1.08 7.38
N GLY A 437 -6.21 -1.02 8.67
CA GLY A 437 -5.96 -2.10 9.61
C GLY A 437 -4.62 -1.93 10.30
N THR A 438 -4.67 -1.75 11.62
CA THR A 438 -3.44 -1.55 12.39
C THR A 438 -2.51 -2.75 12.31
N THR A 439 -1.27 -2.56 12.76
CA THR A 439 -0.32 -3.67 12.85
C THR A 439 -0.89 -4.83 13.66
N GLY A 440 -1.58 -4.51 14.77
CA GLY A 440 -2.21 -5.56 15.58
C GLY A 440 -3.26 -6.34 14.81
N ILE A 441 -4.05 -5.65 13.97
CA ILE A 441 -5.05 -6.33 13.16
C ILE A 441 -4.38 -7.22 12.12
N GLN A 442 -3.28 -6.76 11.50
CA GLN A 442 -2.55 -7.61 10.57
C GLN A 442 -2.00 -8.86 11.28
N ALA A 443 -1.45 -8.65 12.46
CA ALA A 443 -0.88 -9.77 13.20
C ALA A 443 -1.95 -10.78 13.63
N ASN A 444 -3.10 -10.29 14.09
CA ASN A 444 -4.20 -11.17 14.46
C ASN A 444 -4.74 -11.94 13.25
N ASP A 445 -4.82 -11.27 12.10
CA ASP A 445 -5.22 -11.95 10.87
C ASP A 445 -4.22 -13.04 10.51
N LEU A 446 -2.93 -12.74 10.64
CA LEU A 446 -1.89 -13.71 10.33
C LEU A 446 -2.01 -14.97 11.19
N ILE A 447 -2.13 -14.82 12.50
CA ILE A 447 -2.15 -16.01 13.34
C ILE A 447 -3.51 -16.70 13.35
N GLY A 448 -4.61 -15.96 13.21
CA GLY A 448 -5.95 -16.55 13.28
C GLY A 448 -6.43 -17.09 11.96
N ARG A 449 -6.52 -16.20 10.98
CA ARG A 449 -7.10 -16.59 9.69
C ARG A 449 -6.13 -17.33 8.80
N LYS A 450 -4.85 -16.94 8.83
CA LYS A 450 -3.90 -17.48 7.86
C LYS A 450 -3.13 -18.67 8.41
N LEU A 451 -2.83 -18.69 9.70
CA LEU A 451 -2.06 -19.78 10.28
C LEU A 451 -3.00 -20.85 10.88
N ALA A 452 -3.86 -20.45 11.82
CA ALA A 452 -4.64 -21.43 12.58
C ALA A 452 -5.69 -22.14 11.71
N ARG A 453 -6.33 -21.40 10.81
CA ARG A 453 -7.44 -21.97 10.02
C ARG A 453 -7.02 -23.18 9.21
N GLU A 454 -5.82 -23.19 8.66
CA GLU A 454 -5.35 -24.30 7.84
C GLU A 454 -4.30 -25.18 8.53
N GLY A 455 -4.11 -25.00 9.83
CA GLY A 455 -3.15 -25.80 10.58
C GLY A 455 -1.71 -25.56 10.22
N GLY A 456 -1.39 -24.42 9.66
CA GLY A 456 -0.02 -24.06 9.35
C GLY A 456 0.49 -24.62 8.03
N ARG A 457 -0.40 -25.18 7.19
CA ARG A 457 0.05 -25.89 5.99
C ARG A 457 0.86 -24.98 5.05
N THR A 458 0.36 -23.78 4.76
CA THR A 458 1.07 -22.88 3.83
C THR A 458 2.39 -22.43 4.40
N LEU A 459 2.43 -22.06 5.68
CA LEU A 459 3.68 -21.65 6.29
C LEU A 459 4.69 -22.78 6.31
N LYS A 460 4.25 -24.00 6.62
CA LYS A 460 5.17 -25.13 6.64
C LYS A 460 5.76 -25.40 5.26
N ALA A 461 4.96 -25.25 4.21
CA ALA A 461 5.48 -25.40 2.85
C ALA A 461 6.53 -24.32 2.55
N LEU A 462 6.25 -23.08 2.95
CA LEU A 462 7.20 -21.99 2.76
C LEU A 462 8.48 -22.23 3.53
N LEU A 463 8.38 -22.69 4.78
CA LEU A 463 9.57 -22.99 5.58
C LEU A 463 10.39 -24.09 4.97
N GLY A 464 9.75 -25.06 4.30
CA GLY A 464 10.48 -26.10 3.59
C GLY A 464 11.32 -25.53 2.46
N ARG A 465 10.76 -24.58 1.70
CA ARG A 465 11.51 -23.88 0.66
C ARG A 465 12.70 -23.13 1.25
N ILE A 466 12.46 -22.41 2.34
CA ILE A 466 13.52 -21.62 2.98
C ILE A 466 14.62 -22.53 3.47
N ASP A 467 14.25 -23.65 4.09
CA ASP A 467 15.23 -24.60 4.62
C ASP A 467 16.08 -25.21 3.49
N GLY A 468 15.44 -25.53 2.36
CA GLY A 468 16.18 -26.04 1.22
C GLY A 468 17.20 -25.05 0.69
N ASP A 469 16.80 -23.79 0.57
CA ASP A 469 17.73 -22.74 0.13
C ASP A 469 18.84 -22.54 1.15
N ALA A 470 18.52 -22.59 2.45
CA ALA A 470 19.51 -22.42 3.49
C ALA A 470 20.57 -23.53 3.43
N ARG A 471 20.14 -24.76 3.17
CA ARG A 471 21.09 -25.87 3.03
C ARG A 471 22.01 -25.67 1.84
N ARG A 472 21.46 -25.24 0.71
CA ARG A 472 22.29 -24.98 -0.47
C ARG A 472 23.33 -23.92 -0.20
N LEU A 473 22.93 -22.84 0.49
CA LEU A 473 23.87 -21.78 0.85
C LEU A 473 24.95 -22.29 1.79
N ALA A 474 24.56 -23.12 2.77
CA ALA A 474 25.51 -23.62 3.78
C ALA A 474 26.58 -24.50 3.16
N GLU A 475 26.30 -25.11 2.00
CA GLU A 475 27.25 -25.98 1.33
C GLU A 475 28.10 -25.26 0.30
N MET A 476 27.93 -23.96 0.12
CA MET A 476 28.69 -23.22 -0.87
C MET A 476 30.13 -23.01 -0.40
N PRO A 477 31.08 -22.96 -1.34
CA PRO A 477 32.48 -22.74 -0.95
C PRO A 477 32.75 -21.39 -0.31
N ASP A 478 31.98 -20.38 -0.67
CA ASP A 478 32.13 -19.02 -0.11
C ASP A 478 31.73 -19.04 1.35
N ALA A 479 32.65 -18.65 2.24
CA ALA A 479 32.41 -18.73 3.67
C ALA A 479 31.28 -17.79 4.12
N ALA A 480 31.15 -16.62 3.48
CA ALA A 480 30.08 -15.68 3.87
C ALA A 480 28.71 -16.24 3.51
N LEU A 481 28.61 -16.84 2.32
CA LEU A 481 27.34 -17.44 1.91
C LEU A 481 27.00 -18.64 2.79
N ALA A 482 27.99 -19.43 3.16
CA ALA A 482 27.75 -20.57 4.04
C ALA A 482 27.27 -20.11 5.40
N GLN A 483 27.83 -19.02 5.92
CA GLN A 483 27.40 -18.48 7.20
C GLN A 483 25.97 -17.97 7.10
N ILE A 484 25.62 -17.29 6.02
CA ILE A 484 24.25 -16.83 5.79
C ILE A 484 23.29 -18.01 5.78
N GLY A 485 23.67 -19.10 5.13
CA GLY A 485 22.85 -20.31 5.12
C GLY A 485 22.57 -20.84 6.51
N GLY A 486 23.59 -20.86 7.37
CA GLY A 486 23.41 -21.32 8.74
C GLY A 486 22.47 -20.42 9.54
N VAL A 487 22.65 -19.11 9.40
CA VAL A 487 21.77 -18.15 10.10
C VAL A 487 20.33 -18.29 9.60
N LEU A 488 20.17 -18.42 8.29
CA LEU A 488 18.84 -18.56 7.72
C LEU A 488 18.14 -19.83 8.21
N ALA A 489 18.88 -20.94 8.27
CA ALA A 489 18.30 -22.19 8.76
C ALA A 489 17.85 -22.05 10.22
N ALA A 490 18.68 -21.42 11.06
CA ALA A 490 18.32 -21.23 12.46
C ALA A 490 17.11 -20.32 12.59
N SER A 491 17.05 -19.27 11.77
CA SER A 491 15.93 -18.34 11.81
C SER A 491 14.63 -19.00 11.37
N ALA A 492 14.69 -19.80 10.32
CA ALA A 492 13.49 -20.52 9.85
C ALA A 492 13.00 -21.49 10.92
N ARG A 493 13.94 -22.16 11.60
CA ARG A 493 13.57 -23.07 12.69
C ARG A 493 12.86 -22.30 13.81
N ALA A 494 13.37 -21.11 14.15
CA ALA A 494 12.73 -20.30 15.18
C ALA A 494 11.30 -19.91 14.78
N LEU A 495 11.10 -19.54 13.52
CA LEU A 495 9.77 -19.20 13.04
C LEU A 495 8.84 -20.41 13.10
N GLY A 496 9.34 -21.56 12.68
CA GLY A 496 8.56 -22.80 12.74
C GLY A 496 8.18 -23.16 14.16
N ASP A 497 9.13 -23.03 15.10
CA ASP A 497 8.84 -23.32 16.51
C ASP A 497 7.77 -22.38 17.07
N ALA A 498 7.86 -21.09 16.73
CA ALA A 498 6.84 -20.13 17.17
C ALA A 498 5.48 -20.46 16.60
N ALA A 499 5.42 -20.83 15.32
CA ALA A 499 4.16 -21.22 14.70
C ALA A 499 3.58 -22.46 15.37
N ASP A 500 4.42 -23.45 15.66
CA ASP A 500 3.97 -24.66 16.34
C ASP A 500 3.41 -24.33 17.72
N TRP A 501 4.05 -23.40 18.43
CA TRP A 501 3.53 -23.01 19.74
C TRP A 501 2.16 -22.37 19.62
N LEU A 502 1.99 -21.46 18.64
CA LEU A 502 0.69 -20.82 18.44
C LEU A 502 -0.39 -21.84 18.11
N LEU A 503 -0.08 -22.79 17.23
CA LEU A 503 -1.05 -23.83 16.86
C LEU A 503 -1.41 -24.71 18.04
N ALA A 504 -0.43 -25.02 18.90
CA ALA A 504 -0.67 -25.88 20.05
C ALA A 504 -1.46 -25.18 21.16
N HIS A 505 -1.50 -23.86 21.13
CA HIS A 505 -2.13 -23.08 22.19
C HIS A 505 -3.34 -22.29 21.69
N ASP A 506 -3.99 -22.75 20.62
CA ASP A 506 -5.10 -22.00 20.06
C ASP A 506 -6.33 -21.99 20.99
N ASP A 507 -6.31 -22.75 22.05
CA ASP A 507 -7.33 -22.69 23.10
C ASP A 507 -7.06 -21.56 24.10
N GLN A 508 -5.98 -20.80 23.92
CA GLN A 508 -5.62 -19.68 24.79
C GLN A 508 -5.49 -18.42 23.96
N PRO A 509 -6.62 -17.90 23.46
CA PRO A 509 -6.55 -16.81 22.45
C PRO A 509 -5.90 -15.52 22.97
N ALA A 510 -6.03 -15.21 24.24
CA ALA A 510 -5.41 -13.99 24.75
C ALA A 510 -3.89 -14.10 24.72
N GLN A 511 -3.35 -15.27 25.06
CA GLN A 511 -1.90 -15.46 25.02
C GLN A 511 -1.38 -15.44 23.59
N CYS A 512 -2.11 -16.09 22.67
CA CYS A 512 -1.71 -16.05 21.26
C CYS A 512 -1.73 -14.63 20.75
N ALA A 513 -2.78 -13.86 21.06
CA ALA A 513 -2.88 -12.48 20.60
C ALA A 513 -1.77 -11.61 21.17
N ALA A 514 -1.34 -11.87 22.40
CA ALA A 514 -0.24 -11.11 22.99
C ALA A 514 1.08 -11.34 22.23
N GLY A 515 1.23 -12.51 21.63
CA GLY A 515 2.41 -12.82 20.84
C GLY A 515 2.27 -12.54 19.35
N ALA A 516 1.13 -12.02 18.90
CA ALA A 516 0.86 -11.91 17.47
C ALA A 516 1.79 -10.95 16.75
N VAL A 517 1.98 -9.73 17.30
CA VAL A 517 2.87 -8.77 16.65
C VAL A 517 4.33 -9.23 16.67
N PRO A 518 4.86 -9.73 17.80
CA PRO A 518 6.20 -10.32 17.74
C PRO A 518 6.33 -11.44 16.70
N PHE A 519 5.29 -12.28 16.56
CA PHE A 519 5.31 -13.33 15.54
C PHE A 519 5.35 -12.74 14.13
N LEU A 520 4.55 -11.70 13.88
CA LEU A 520 4.56 -11.03 12.58
C LEU A 520 5.95 -10.46 12.28
N ARG A 521 6.58 -9.84 13.27
CA ARG A 521 7.92 -9.29 13.10
C ARG A 521 8.93 -10.38 12.80
N LEU A 522 8.83 -11.50 13.49
CA LEU A 522 9.70 -12.63 13.22
C LEU A 522 9.51 -13.15 11.80
N ALA A 523 8.26 -13.31 11.38
CA ALA A 523 7.96 -13.79 10.04
C ALA A 523 8.53 -12.85 8.98
N GLY A 524 8.36 -11.54 9.17
CA GLY A 524 8.91 -10.57 8.23
C GLY A 524 10.40 -10.64 8.14
N THR A 525 11.07 -10.73 9.29
CA THR A 525 12.52 -10.80 9.33
C THR A 525 13.04 -12.05 8.63
N VAL A 526 12.44 -13.21 8.91
CA VAL A 526 12.89 -14.47 8.32
C VAL A 526 12.62 -14.49 6.81
N ILE A 527 11.42 -14.14 6.40
CA ILE A 527 11.06 -14.22 4.98
C ILE A 527 11.83 -13.16 4.19
N GLY A 528 11.93 -11.93 4.73
CA GLY A 528 12.72 -10.89 4.08
C GLY A 528 14.19 -11.27 3.95
N GLY A 529 14.73 -11.88 4.99
CA GLY A 529 16.11 -12.37 4.95
C GLY A 529 16.30 -13.46 3.90
N TRP A 530 15.36 -14.38 3.83
CA TRP A 530 15.39 -15.44 2.82
C TRP A 530 15.40 -14.86 1.41
N LEU A 531 14.52 -13.93 1.15
CA LEU A 531 14.42 -13.35 -0.20
C LEU A 531 15.66 -12.51 -0.53
N SER A 532 16.27 -11.93 0.46
CA SER A 532 17.56 -11.23 0.24
C SER A 532 18.67 -12.18 -0.10
N UNK A 533 18.62 -13.29 0.45
CA UNK A 533 19.59 -14.28 0.15
C UNK A 533 19.35 -14.94 -1.14
N UNK A 534 18.24 -14.95 -1.52
CA UNK A 534 17.90 -15.43 -2.84
C UNK A 534 18.45 -14.50 -3.89
N UNK A 535 18.52 -13.34 -3.59
CA UNK A 535 19.07 -12.38 -4.43
C UNK A 535 20.57 -12.48 -4.44
N UNK A 536 21.10 -12.83 -3.55
CA UNK A 536 22.50 -13.06 -3.51
C UNK A 536 22.94 -14.30 -4.16
N UNK A 537 22.14 -15.11 -4.15
CA UNK A 537 22.39 -16.34 -4.81
C UNK A 537 22.26 -16.28 -6.31
N UNK A 538 21.67 -15.46 -6.67
CA UNK A 538 21.53 -15.20 -8.09
C UNK A 538 22.63 -14.25 -8.60
N UNK A 539 23.04 -13.62 -7.80
CA UNK A 539 24.11 -12.77 -8.15
C UNK A 539 25.37 -13.44 -8.17
#